data_8daba500d69dc79ee030be4997784bbf
#
_entry.id   8daba500d69dc79ee030be4997784bbf
#
_cell.length_a   1.000
_cell.length_b   1.000
_cell.length_c   1.000
_cell.angle_alpha   90.00
_cell.angle_beta   90.00
_cell.angle_gamma   90.00
#
_symmetry.space_group_name_H-M   'P 1'
#
loop_
_entity.id
_entity.type
_entity.pdbx_description
1 polymer ?
#
loop_
_entity_poly.entity_id
_entity_poly.type
_entity_poly.pdbx_seq_one_letter_code
_entity_poly.pdbx_strand_id
1 'polypeptide(L)'
;MKNIDSIKRDHRTPYYKPFILMVVADLVSKDQDLVSSISIERILNEFKRVMEQLDKKKSNKGHMPLWHCCTDDYWSLYKNNKEVPHQGMSKANPKSNTKLLEVADDIILNPDWNDIREVSKLKFDCLDQLHRDYLEKEDLLTKKIIDFYVNDTIPLRQFFYTDRFIRNSKLIRQIKDIYQNQ
;
A
#
# COMPACT_ATOMS: atom_id res chain seq x y z
N MET A 1 -5.43 12.60 -3.12
CA MET A 1 -4.16 11.84 -3.02
C MET A 1 -3.33 11.99 -4.27
N LYS A 2 -1.99 11.92 -4.14
CA LYS A 2 -1.11 11.90 -5.33
C LYS A 2 -1.45 10.71 -6.22
N ASN A 3 -1.32 10.91 -7.53
CA ASN A 3 -1.50 9.82 -8.48
C ASN A 3 -0.39 8.79 -8.29
N ILE A 4 -0.77 7.52 -8.12
CA ILE A 4 0.17 6.41 -7.93
C ILE A 4 1.15 6.26 -9.11
N ASP A 5 0.75 6.66 -10.31
CA ASP A 5 1.62 6.65 -11.50
C ASP A 5 2.82 7.60 -11.37
N SER A 6 2.73 8.64 -10.49
CA SER A 6 3.82 9.58 -10.22
C SER A 6 4.83 9.05 -9.19
N ILE A 7 4.55 7.92 -8.54
CA ILE A 7 5.43 7.34 -7.53
C ILE A 7 6.67 6.77 -8.20
N LYS A 8 7.85 7.25 -7.78
CA LYS A 8 9.12 6.62 -8.17
C LYS A 8 9.16 5.19 -7.65
N ARG A 9 9.18 4.22 -8.56
CA ARG A 9 9.22 2.80 -8.24
C ARG A 9 10.64 2.26 -8.39
N ASP A 10 11.03 1.38 -7.47
CA ASP A 10 12.22 0.57 -7.65
C ASP A 10 11.91 -0.53 -8.67
N HIS A 11 12.61 -0.55 -9.80
CA HIS A 11 12.44 -1.56 -10.84
C HIS A 11 12.68 -3.00 -10.35
N ARG A 12 13.38 -3.17 -9.21
CA ARG A 12 13.66 -4.48 -8.62
C ARG A 12 12.55 -5.00 -7.73
N THR A 13 11.76 -4.10 -7.13
CA THR A 13 10.69 -4.44 -6.19
C THR A 13 9.49 -3.51 -6.38
N PRO A 14 8.84 -3.52 -7.57
CA PRO A 14 7.80 -2.55 -7.92
C PRO A 14 6.57 -2.64 -7.00
N TYR A 15 6.30 -3.81 -6.44
CA TYR A 15 5.13 -4.08 -5.61
C TYR A 15 5.21 -3.50 -4.18
N TYR A 16 6.38 -3.13 -3.67
CA TYR A 16 6.52 -2.74 -2.25
C TYR A 16 5.71 -1.49 -1.88
N LYS A 17 5.77 -0.43 -2.67
CA LYS A 17 5.02 0.79 -2.39
C LYS A 17 3.51 0.60 -2.54
N PRO A 18 2.99 0.07 -3.67
CA PRO A 18 1.57 -0.25 -3.77
C PRO A 18 1.09 -1.14 -2.63
N PHE A 19 1.88 -2.15 -2.25
CA PHE A 19 1.51 -3.08 -1.20
C PHE A 19 1.40 -2.40 0.18
N ILE A 20 2.37 -1.59 0.61
CA ILE A 20 2.28 -0.90 1.91
C ILE A 20 1.13 0.12 1.94
N LEU A 21 0.85 0.81 0.82
CA LEU A 21 -0.30 1.70 0.72
C LEU A 21 -1.61 0.95 0.90
N MET A 22 -1.73 -0.25 0.34
CA MET A 22 -2.90 -1.11 0.53
C MET A 22 -3.03 -1.60 1.97
N VAL A 23 -1.93 -1.97 2.63
CA VAL A 23 -1.91 -2.33 4.06
C VAL A 23 -2.44 -1.19 4.92
N VAL A 24 -1.95 0.04 4.70
CA VAL A 24 -2.42 1.23 5.45
C VAL A 24 -3.88 1.52 5.13
N ALA A 25 -4.29 1.45 3.87
CA ALA A 25 -5.67 1.68 3.45
C ALA A 25 -6.64 0.66 4.07
N ASP A 26 -6.22 -0.60 4.25
CA ASP A 26 -7.01 -1.61 4.93
C ASP A 26 -7.16 -1.32 6.42
N LEU A 27 -6.09 -0.89 7.10
CA LEU A 27 -6.15 -0.51 8.50
C LEU A 27 -7.12 0.65 8.70
N VAL A 28 -7.03 1.71 7.90
CA VAL A 28 -7.93 2.87 7.95
C VAL A 28 -9.38 2.49 7.63
N SER A 29 -9.59 1.61 6.65
CA SER A 29 -10.94 1.16 6.28
C SER A 29 -11.64 0.35 7.38
N LYS A 30 -10.86 -0.34 8.23
CA LYS A 30 -11.37 -1.14 9.36
C LYS A 30 -11.57 -0.31 10.62
N ASP A 31 -10.81 0.77 10.77
CA ASP A 31 -10.76 1.60 11.96
C ASP A 31 -10.47 3.05 11.55
N GLN A 32 -11.55 3.84 11.41
CA GLN A 32 -11.44 5.23 10.94
C GLN A 32 -10.75 6.16 11.94
N ASP A 33 -10.67 5.81 13.21
CA ASP A 33 -9.95 6.60 14.21
C ASP A 33 -8.44 6.63 13.92
N LEU A 34 -7.95 5.66 13.15
CA LEU A 34 -6.55 5.61 12.72
C LEU A 34 -6.14 6.68 11.69
N VAL A 35 -7.11 7.40 11.11
CA VAL A 35 -6.79 8.45 10.12
C VAL A 35 -5.92 9.55 10.74
N SER A 36 -6.06 9.82 12.03
CA SER A 36 -5.26 10.84 12.73
C SER A 36 -3.82 10.40 12.99
N SER A 37 -3.60 9.13 13.34
CA SER A 37 -2.27 8.57 13.62
C SER A 37 -2.31 7.04 13.59
N ILE A 38 -1.28 6.42 13.03
CA ILE A 38 -1.10 4.97 13.04
C ILE A 38 0.30 4.64 13.54
N SER A 39 0.37 3.76 14.54
CA SER A 39 1.66 3.22 15.00
C SER A 39 2.38 2.47 13.86
N ILE A 40 3.64 2.80 13.67
CA ILE A 40 4.51 2.12 12.70
C ILE A 40 4.59 0.63 13.00
N GLU A 41 4.65 0.26 14.28
CA GLU A 41 4.66 -1.14 14.69
C GLU A 41 3.41 -1.89 14.20
N ARG A 42 2.21 -1.29 14.32
CA ARG A 42 0.95 -1.86 13.81
C ARG A 42 1.01 -2.10 12.31
N ILE A 43 1.53 -1.14 11.55
CA ILE A 43 1.66 -1.27 10.09
C ILE A 43 2.66 -2.37 9.73
N LEU A 44 3.82 -2.41 10.41
CA LEU A 44 4.84 -3.41 10.16
C LEU A 44 4.36 -4.83 10.51
N ASN A 45 3.57 -4.97 11.58
CA ASN A 45 2.98 -6.24 11.98
C ASN A 45 1.95 -6.73 10.96
N GLU A 46 1.09 -5.83 10.45
CA GLU A 46 0.12 -6.18 9.41
C GLU A 46 0.82 -6.51 8.08
N PHE A 47 1.80 -5.71 7.66
CA PHE A 47 2.64 -6.01 6.50
C PHE A 47 3.29 -7.39 6.63
N LYS A 48 3.88 -7.69 7.79
CA LYS A 48 4.49 -8.97 8.08
C LYS A 48 3.48 -10.11 7.99
N ARG A 49 2.31 -9.97 8.63
CA ARG A 49 1.23 -10.97 8.65
C ARG A 49 0.81 -11.36 7.22
N VAL A 50 0.55 -10.38 6.36
CA VAL A 50 0.16 -10.65 4.97
C VAL A 50 1.33 -11.24 4.19
N MET A 51 2.53 -10.66 4.31
CA MET A 51 3.69 -11.11 3.55
C MET A 51 4.15 -12.53 3.94
N GLU A 52 3.96 -12.95 5.19
CA GLU A 52 4.26 -14.33 5.61
C GLU A 52 3.43 -15.39 4.88
N GLN A 53 2.21 -15.04 4.47
CA GLN A 53 1.36 -15.91 3.66
C GLN A 53 1.81 -15.97 2.20
N LEU A 54 2.40 -14.88 1.69
CA LEU A 54 2.76 -14.72 0.28
C LEU A 54 4.23 -15.11 0.00
N ASP A 55 5.15 -14.57 0.77
CA ASP A 55 6.59 -14.84 0.73
C ASP A 55 7.26 -14.55 2.08
N LYS A 56 7.40 -15.58 2.92
CA LYS A 56 7.96 -15.46 4.26
C LYS A 56 9.35 -14.79 4.29
N LYS A 57 10.18 -14.99 3.26
CA LYS A 57 11.54 -14.40 3.21
C LYS A 57 11.52 -12.87 3.11
N LYS A 58 10.41 -12.29 2.66
CA LYS A 58 10.25 -10.84 2.48
C LYS A 58 9.42 -10.17 3.58
N SER A 59 8.90 -10.93 4.54
CA SER A 59 8.00 -10.43 5.59
C SER A 59 8.59 -9.31 6.47
N ASN A 60 9.91 -9.22 6.62
CA ASN A 60 10.59 -8.21 7.43
C ASN A 60 11.11 -7.00 6.63
N LYS A 61 10.54 -6.72 5.44
CA LYS A 61 10.99 -5.63 4.55
C LYS A 61 10.05 -4.42 4.51
N GLY A 62 9.10 -4.32 5.45
CA GLY A 62 8.11 -3.23 5.49
C GLY A 62 8.71 -1.84 5.73
N HIS A 63 9.88 -1.73 6.38
CA HIS A 63 10.54 -0.46 6.66
C HIS A 63 10.84 0.36 5.38
N MET A 64 11.29 -0.29 4.32
CA MET A 64 11.67 0.38 3.08
C MET A 64 10.47 1.09 2.40
N PRO A 65 9.37 0.38 2.06
CA PRO A 65 8.26 1.04 1.42
C PRO A 65 7.59 2.07 2.33
N LEU A 66 7.52 1.84 3.63
CA LEU A 66 6.93 2.78 4.59
C LEU A 66 7.72 4.09 4.61
N TRP A 67 9.04 4.02 4.66
CA TRP A 67 9.94 5.18 4.57
C TRP A 67 9.79 5.93 3.25
N HIS A 68 9.75 5.21 2.12
CA HIS A 68 9.66 5.83 0.80
C HIS A 68 8.30 6.47 0.51
N CYS A 69 7.21 5.96 1.07
CA CYS A 69 5.90 6.59 0.95
C CYS A 69 5.83 7.92 1.72
N CYS A 70 6.65 8.11 2.76
CA CYS A 70 6.82 9.41 3.40
C CYS A 70 7.46 10.44 2.44
N THR A 71 8.49 10.04 1.65
CA THR A 71 9.07 10.92 0.60
C THR A 71 8.09 11.29 -0.50
N ASP A 72 7.08 10.47 -0.70
CA ASP A 72 6.03 10.71 -1.70
C ASP A 72 4.82 11.46 -1.11
N ASP A 73 4.94 12.01 0.12
CA ASP A 73 3.93 12.79 0.85
C ASP A 73 2.60 12.03 1.11
N TYR A 74 2.63 10.70 1.29
CA TYR A 74 1.44 9.98 1.73
C TYR A 74 1.16 10.15 3.21
N TRP A 75 2.23 10.33 4.00
CA TRP A 75 2.23 10.58 5.44
C TRP A 75 3.53 11.24 5.89
N SER A 76 3.51 11.82 7.11
CA SER A 76 4.70 12.24 7.84
C SER A 76 5.03 11.24 8.95
N LEU A 77 6.32 11.14 9.29
CA LEU A 77 6.82 10.30 10.39
C LEU A 77 6.91 11.12 11.67
N TYR A 78 6.57 10.51 12.81
CA TYR A 78 6.62 11.14 14.12
C TYR A 78 7.39 10.29 15.12
N LYS A 79 8.15 10.96 16.02
CA LYS A 79 8.83 10.39 17.18
C LYS A 79 8.52 11.21 18.41
N ASN A 80 7.95 10.60 19.44
CA ASN A 80 7.55 11.31 20.67
C ASN A 80 6.70 12.56 20.38
N ASN A 81 5.70 12.46 19.52
CA ASN A 81 4.81 13.53 19.07
C ASN A 81 5.51 14.70 18.33
N LYS A 82 6.73 14.50 17.85
CA LYS A 82 7.45 15.48 17.02
C LYS A 82 7.66 14.90 15.62
N GLU A 83 7.42 15.71 14.61
CA GLU A 83 7.69 15.33 13.24
C GLU A 83 9.19 15.05 13.04
N VAL A 84 9.48 13.92 12.42
CA VAL A 84 10.84 13.53 12.03
C VAL A 84 11.17 14.22 10.71
N PRO A 85 12.17 15.12 10.67
CA PRO A 85 12.54 15.81 9.44
C PRO A 85 12.94 14.81 8.35
N HIS A 86 12.25 14.89 7.21
CA HIS A 86 12.43 13.93 6.11
C HIS A 86 13.35 14.48 5.01
N GLN A 87 13.57 15.79 4.97
CA GLN A 87 14.37 16.46 3.93
C GLN A 87 15.85 16.07 4.02
N GLY A 88 16.39 15.55 2.94
CA GLY A 88 17.82 15.20 2.83
C GLY A 88 18.19 13.79 3.27
N MET A 89 17.25 12.96 3.72
CA MET A 89 17.53 11.64 4.28
C MET A 89 17.64 10.49 3.26
N SER A 90 17.86 10.74 1.99
CA SER A 90 18.14 9.67 1.02
C SER A 90 19.36 8.79 1.39
N LYS A 91 20.26 9.31 2.25
CA LYS A 91 21.38 8.56 2.81
C LYS A 91 21.09 7.85 4.14
N ALA A 92 19.96 8.15 4.79
CA ALA A 92 19.60 7.65 6.12
C ALA A 92 18.43 6.67 6.11
N ASN A 93 18.17 6.00 4.99
CA ASN A 93 17.15 4.95 4.93
C ASN A 93 17.36 3.92 6.03
N PRO A 94 16.36 3.64 6.87
CA PRO A 94 16.49 2.62 7.90
C PRO A 94 16.77 1.26 7.24
N LYS A 95 17.77 0.56 7.75
CA LYS A 95 18.22 -0.71 7.16
C LYS A 95 17.38 -1.92 7.63
N SER A 96 16.46 -1.71 8.57
CA SER A 96 15.58 -2.74 9.12
C SER A 96 14.34 -2.12 9.76
N ASN A 97 13.33 -2.95 10.04
CA ASN A 97 12.15 -2.55 10.81
C ASN A 97 12.54 -1.98 12.19
N THR A 98 13.51 -2.62 12.89
CA THR A 98 14.02 -2.15 14.18
C THR A 98 14.63 -0.75 14.06
N LYS A 99 15.43 -0.50 13.03
CA LYS A 99 16.03 0.83 12.81
C LYS A 99 15.00 1.89 12.45
N LEU A 100 13.91 1.53 11.77
CA LEU A 100 12.80 2.45 11.55
C LEU A 100 12.12 2.83 12.89
N LEU A 101 11.87 1.87 13.76
CA LEU A 101 11.23 2.09 15.07
C LEU A 101 12.13 2.90 16.04
N GLU A 102 13.46 2.86 15.87
CA GLU A 102 14.37 3.76 16.60
C GLU A 102 14.17 5.23 16.19
N VAL A 103 13.81 5.47 14.92
CA VAL A 103 13.69 6.82 14.33
C VAL A 103 12.28 7.38 14.45
N ALA A 104 11.25 6.57 14.34
CA ALA A 104 9.85 7.01 14.36
C ALA A 104 8.95 5.98 15.06
N ASP A 105 7.88 6.47 15.73
CA ASP A 105 6.88 5.66 16.42
C ASP A 105 5.60 5.54 15.59
N ASP A 106 5.19 6.66 14.98
CA ASP A 106 3.91 6.81 14.32
C ASP A 106 4.05 7.43 12.93
N ILE A 107 3.05 7.21 12.11
CA ILE A 107 2.76 8.02 10.93
C ILE A 107 1.52 8.87 11.18
N ILE A 108 1.52 10.10 10.65
CA ILE A 108 0.32 10.93 10.52
C ILE A 108 -0.02 11.00 9.04
N LEU A 109 -1.23 10.58 8.71
CA LEU A 109 -1.70 10.51 7.35
C LEU A 109 -2.05 11.90 6.82
N ASN A 110 -1.88 12.12 5.51
CA ASN A 110 -2.35 13.33 4.86
C ASN A 110 -3.87 13.48 4.98
N PRO A 111 -4.41 14.72 4.94
CA PRO A 111 -5.85 14.97 5.03
C PRO A 111 -6.71 14.21 4.02
N ASP A 112 -6.17 13.86 2.86
CA ASP A 112 -6.87 13.07 1.83
C ASP A 112 -7.35 11.70 2.32
N TRP A 113 -6.70 11.14 3.35
CA TRP A 113 -7.07 9.85 3.94
C TRP A 113 -8.36 9.93 4.77
N ASN A 114 -8.87 11.14 5.09
CA ASN A 114 -10.15 11.34 5.76
C ASN A 114 -11.35 11.04 4.83
N ASP A 115 -11.16 11.07 3.51
CA ASP A 115 -12.22 10.70 2.56
C ASP A 115 -12.10 9.22 2.18
N ILE A 116 -13.06 8.42 2.65
CA ILE A 116 -13.12 6.99 2.35
C ILE A 116 -13.15 6.68 0.84
N ARG A 117 -13.65 7.62 0.03
CA ARG A 117 -13.66 7.48 -1.44
C ARG A 117 -12.25 7.60 -2.01
N GLU A 118 -11.43 8.51 -1.44
CA GLU A 118 -10.03 8.65 -1.83
C GLU A 118 -9.21 7.44 -1.39
N VAL A 119 -9.48 6.87 -0.20
CA VAL A 119 -8.86 5.63 0.28
C VAL A 119 -9.22 4.45 -0.64
N SER A 120 -10.50 4.32 -1.01
CA SER A 120 -10.97 3.26 -1.92
C SER A 120 -10.35 3.41 -3.32
N LYS A 121 -10.25 4.64 -3.81
CA LYS A 121 -9.60 4.94 -5.08
C LYS A 121 -8.11 4.59 -5.04
N LEU A 122 -7.42 4.92 -3.96
CA LEU A 122 -6.01 4.56 -3.78
C LEU A 122 -5.80 3.04 -3.83
N LYS A 123 -6.64 2.26 -3.14
CA LYS A 123 -6.59 0.80 -3.20
C LYS A 123 -6.74 0.28 -4.62
N PHE A 124 -7.70 0.84 -5.36
CA PHE A 124 -7.90 0.49 -6.76
C PHE A 124 -6.70 0.84 -7.64
N ASP A 125 -6.18 2.07 -7.52
CA ASP A 125 -5.02 2.53 -8.28
C ASP A 125 -3.77 1.67 -7.97
N CYS A 126 -3.61 1.21 -6.72
CA CYS A 126 -2.57 0.27 -6.32
C CYS A 126 -2.73 -1.10 -7.01
N LEU A 127 -3.94 -1.65 -7.04
CA LEU A 127 -4.22 -2.92 -7.72
C LEU A 127 -4.00 -2.84 -9.23
N ASP A 128 -4.48 -1.78 -9.87
CA ASP A 128 -4.27 -1.54 -11.29
C ASP A 128 -2.77 -1.44 -11.62
N GLN A 129 -2.00 -0.75 -10.76
CA GLN A 129 -0.57 -0.65 -10.92
C GLN A 129 0.13 -2.01 -10.76
N LEU A 130 -0.23 -2.78 -9.73
CA LEU A 130 0.31 -4.13 -9.53
C LEU A 130 -0.01 -5.05 -10.71
N HIS A 131 -1.23 -4.93 -11.25
CA HIS A 131 -1.64 -5.73 -12.41
C HIS A 131 -0.82 -5.36 -13.66
N ARG A 132 -0.59 -4.07 -13.92
CA ARG A 132 0.30 -3.63 -15.03
C ARG A 132 1.72 -4.16 -14.86
N ASP A 133 2.28 -4.04 -13.64
CA ASP A 133 3.63 -4.54 -13.33
C ASP A 133 3.71 -6.08 -13.48
N TYR A 134 2.64 -6.81 -13.13
CA TYR A 134 2.57 -8.25 -13.35
C TYR A 134 2.55 -8.60 -14.83
N LEU A 135 1.75 -7.93 -15.64
CA LEU A 135 1.68 -8.17 -17.08
C LEU A 135 3.02 -7.88 -17.79
N GLU A 136 3.80 -6.92 -17.27
CA GLU A 136 5.12 -6.58 -17.81
C GLU A 136 6.21 -7.59 -17.42
N LYS A 137 6.18 -8.10 -16.18
CA LYS A 137 7.29 -8.85 -15.58
C LYS A 137 6.97 -10.27 -15.19
N GLU A 138 5.69 -10.65 -15.22
CA GLU A 138 5.18 -11.96 -14.78
C GLU A 138 5.67 -12.40 -13.39
N ASP A 139 5.90 -11.40 -12.49
CA ASP A 139 6.40 -11.67 -11.14
C ASP A 139 5.33 -12.38 -10.29
N LEU A 140 5.62 -13.62 -9.90
CA LEU A 140 4.71 -14.48 -9.16
C LEU A 140 4.28 -13.87 -7.82
N LEU A 141 5.14 -13.11 -7.13
CA LEU A 141 4.77 -12.47 -5.87
C LEU A 141 3.79 -11.33 -6.09
N THR A 142 3.97 -10.54 -7.15
CA THR A 142 3.01 -9.52 -7.56
C THR A 142 1.64 -10.13 -7.82
N LYS A 143 1.58 -11.27 -8.54
CA LYS A 143 0.32 -12.01 -8.74
C LYS A 143 -0.31 -12.41 -7.41
N LYS A 144 0.43 -13.01 -6.49
CA LYS A 144 -0.08 -13.43 -5.17
C LYS A 144 -0.62 -12.25 -4.35
N ILE A 145 0.01 -11.07 -4.43
CA ILE A 145 -0.48 -9.86 -3.76
C ILE A 145 -1.82 -9.44 -4.34
N ILE A 146 -1.96 -9.44 -5.66
CA ILE A 146 -3.23 -9.13 -6.35
C ILE A 146 -4.30 -10.10 -5.89
N ASP A 147 -4.04 -11.41 -6.00
CA ASP A 147 -4.99 -12.47 -5.63
C ASP A 147 -5.45 -12.33 -4.16
N PHE A 148 -4.51 -12.06 -3.24
CA PHE A 148 -4.82 -11.83 -1.83
C PHE A 148 -5.81 -10.69 -1.64
N TYR A 149 -5.54 -9.53 -2.21
CA TYR A 149 -6.40 -8.35 -2.00
C TYR A 149 -7.73 -8.43 -2.73
N VAL A 150 -7.78 -9.07 -3.88
CA VAL A 150 -9.04 -9.26 -4.60
C VAL A 150 -9.95 -10.25 -3.89
N ASN A 151 -9.39 -11.32 -3.32
CA ASN A 151 -10.18 -12.38 -2.68
C ASN A 151 -10.55 -12.08 -1.21
N ASP A 152 -9.62 -11.52 -0.41
CA ASP A 152 -9.79 -11.43 1.04
C ASP A 152 -10.28 -10.06 1.53
N THR A 153 -9.92 -8.96 0.87
CA THR A 153 -10.07 -7.64 1.49
C THR A 153 -11.05 -6.71 0.80
N ILE A 154 -11.44 -7.02 -0.43
CA ILE A 154 -12.32 -6.15 -1.19
C ILE A 154 -13.56 -6.92 -1.61
N PRO A 155 -14.72 -6.71 -0.93
CA PRO A 155 -15.97 -7.18 -1.46
C PRO A 155 -16.13 -6.61 -2.86
N LEU A 156 -16.11 -7.45 -3.88
CA LEU A 156 -16.26 -7.05 -5.30
C LEU A 156 -17.42 -6.05 -5.51
N ARG A 157 -18.43 -6.07 -4.63
CA ARG A 157 -19.55 -5.12 -4.65
C ARG A 157 -19.16 -3.66 -4.41
N GLN A 158 -18.11 -3.36 -3.62
CA GLN A 158 -17.66 -1.98 -3.40
C GLN A 158 -16.94 -1.40 -4.63
N PHE A 159 -16.34 -2.22 -5.47
CA PHE A 159 -15.73 -1.79 -6.73
C PHE A 159 -16.76 -1.35 -7.77
N PHE A 160 -17.97 -1.93 -7.76
CA PHE A 160 -18.97 -1.71 -8.80
C PHE A 160 -19.73 -0.37 -8.70
N TYR A 161 -19.54 0.42 -7.65
CA TYR A 161 -20.33 1.63 -7.40
C TYR A 161 -19.59 2.96 -7.67
N THR A 162 -18.38 2.95 -8.18
CA THR A 162 -17.72 4.20 -8.57
C THR A 162 -17.85 4.43 -10.08
N ASP A 163 -18.31 5.62 -10.49
CA ASP A 163 -18.51 6.00 -11.91
C ASP A 163 -17.30 5.77 -12.82
N ARG A 164 -16.09 5.78 -12.25
CA ARG A 164 -14.85 5.46 -12.96
C ARG A 164 -14.73 4.00 -13.35
N PHE A 165 -15.31 3.12 -12.58
CA PHE A 165 -15.30 1.67 -12.80
C PHE A 165 -16.09 1.28 -14.05
N ILE A 166 -17.23 1.95 -14.28
CA ILE A 166 -18.09 1.71 -15.45
C ILE A 166 -17.35 2.09 -16.75
N ARG A 167 -16.43 3.06 -16.69
CA ARG A 167 -15.65 3.49 -17.86
C ARG A 167 -14.43 2.61 -18.18
N ASN A 168 -13.95 1.82 -17.24
CA ASN A 168 -12.79 0.94 -17.44
C ASN A 168 -13.20 -0.53 -17.60
N SER A 169 -14.20 -0.76 -18.46
CA SER A 169 -14.81 -2.08 -18.72
C SER A 169 -13.81 -3.18 -19.14
N LYS A 170 -12.62 -2.79 -19.62
CA LYS A 170 -11.59 -3.74 -20.06
C LYS A 170 -10.88 -4.40 -18.87
N LEU A 171 -10.52 -3.64 -17.83
CA LEU A 171 -9.91 -4.18 -16.62
C LEU A 171 -10.89 -5.07 -15.84
N ILE A 172 -12.16 -4.67 -15.76
CA ILE A 172 -13.22 -5.46 -15.11
C ILE A 172 -13.43 -6.79 -15.83
N ARG A 173 -13.42 -6.79 -17.16
CA ARG A 173 -13.51 -8.04 -17.94
C ARG A 173 -12.30 -8.93 -17.69
N GLN A 174 -11.09 -8.39 -17.71
CA GLN A 174 -9.87 -9.14 -17.42
C GLN A 174 -9.88 -9.75 -16.01
N ILE A 175 -10.30 -8.98 -14.98
CA ILE A 175 -10.46 -9.52 -13.64
C ILE A 175 -11.54 -10.61 -13.60
N LYS A 176 -12.70 -10.42 -14.24
CA LYS A 176 -13.75 -11.43 -14.32
C LYS A 176 -13.30 -12.69 -15.06
N ASP A 177 -12.60 -12.54 -16.19
CA ASP A 177 -12.13 -13.68 -16.99
C ASP A 177 -11.11 -14.53 -16.22
N ILE A 178 -10.29 -13.92 -15.36
CA ILE A 178 -9.36 -14.64 -14.48
C ILE A 178 -10.12 -15.45 -13.41
N TYR A 179 -11.26 -14.97 -12.89
CA TYR A 179 -11.99 -15.59 -11.78
C TYR A 179 -13.20 -16.43 -12.18
N GLN A 180 -13.68 -16.35 -13.44
CA GLN A 180 -14.78 -17.20 -13.92
C GLN A 180 -14.28 -18.49 -14.61
N ASN A 181 -12.98 -18.58 -14.88
CA ASN A 181 -12.35 -19.75 -15.50
C ASN A 181 -11.56 -20.62 -14.51
N GLN A 182 -11.74 -20.41 -13.20
CA GLN A 182 -11.32 -21.33 -12.14
C GLN A 182 -12.54 -22.06 -11.55
#